data_833e980f40c44491c558707b6fcf9c38
#
_entry.id   833e980f40c44491c558707b6fcf9c38
#
_cell.length_a   1.000
_cell.length_b   1.000
_cell.length_c   1.000
_cell.angle_alpha   90.00
_cell.angle_beta   90.00
_cell.angle_gamma   90.00
#
_symmetry.space_group_name_H-M   'P 1'
#
loop_
_entity.id
_entity.type
_entity.pdbx_description
1 polymer ?
#
loop_
_entity_poly.entity_id
_entity_poly.type
_entity_poly.pdbx_seq_one_letter_code
_entity_poly.pdbx_strand_id
1 'polypeptide(L)'
;MADGNKFFPAPRLILAALVAGVLAGAVAVYVSESGSGNNAPDQVAAASTGKDDVACKAKAERAKQVAAKAVGQVAALQPADPPQSLKGLAFNGPDGKPTTIAGHAGKTVLLNLWATWCAPCRAEMPALDALQKEKGGNTFEVVAVNVDTGDDAKPKKFLKEIGIETLGY
;
A
#
# COMPACT_ATOMS: atom_id res chain seq x y z
N MET A 1 0.39 -71.17 31.56
CA MET A 1 1.45 -70.78 30.60
C MET A 1 0.78 -69.87 29.57
N ALA A 2 0.96 -68.58 29.70
CA ALA A 2 0.37 -67.59 28.83
C ALA A 2 1.48 -66.75 28.23
N ASP A 3 1.76 -66.98 26.95
CA ASP A 3 2.73 -66.20 26.17
C ASP A 3 2.20 -64.82 25.84
N GLY A 4 2.81 -63.82 26.48
CA GLY A 4 2.57 -62.44 26.19
C GLY A 4 3.37 -62.00 24.99
N ASN A 5 2.77 -61.97 23.80
CA ASN A 5 3.39 -61.47 22.60
C ASN A 5 3.39 -59.92 22.63
N LYS A 6 4.50 -59.34 23.00
CA LYS A 6 4.71 -57.87 22.97
C LYS A 6 4.96 -57.45 21.54
N PHE A 7 3.95 -56.89 20.89
CA PHE A 7 4.05 -56.21 19.62
C PHE A 7 4.81 -54.89 19.80
N PHE A 8 6.12 -54.95 19.67
CA PHE A 8 6.90 -53.73 19.43
C PHE A 8 7.19 -53.64 17.94
N PRO A 9 6.70 -52.63 17.20
CA PRO A 9 7.07 -52.46 15.83
C PRO A 9 8.59 -52.21 15.73
N ALA A 10 9.21 -52.86 14.78
CA ALA A 10 10.66 -52.78 14.57
C ALA A 10 11.10 -51.33 14.40
N PRO A 11 12.22 -50.88 15.00
CA PRO A 11 12.64 -49.49 14.99
C PRO A 11 12.79 -48.87 13.58
N ARG A 12 13.03 -49.71 12.60
CA ARG A 12 13.09 -49.29 11.17
C ARG A 12 11.74 -48.84 10.60
N LEU A 13 10.62 -49.42 11.05
CA LEU A 13 9.27 -49.04 10.61
C LEU A 13 8.86 -47.69 11.25
N ILE A 14 9.23 -47.48 12.50
CA ILE A 14 8.96 -46.22 13.19
C ILE A 14 9.79 -45.07 12.54
N LEU A 15 11.04 -45.35 12.20
CA LEU A 15 11.87 -44.34 11.52
C LEU A 15 11.34 -44.00 10.12
N ALA A 16 10.89 -44.99 9.35
CA ALA A 16 10.29 -44.78 8.04
C ALA A 16 9.00 -43.97 8.12
N ALA A 17 8.14 -44.23 9.12
CA ALA A 17 6.91 -43.44 9.33
C ALA A 17 7.18 -42.00 9.73
N LEU A 18 8.19 -41.74 10.56
CA LEU A 18 8.59 -40.40 10.96
C LEU A 18 9.17 -39.59 9.78
N VAL A 19 10.01 -40.22 8.96
CA VAL A 19 10.57 -39.53 7.77
C VAL A 19 9.47 -39.25 6.74
N ALA A 20 8.55 -40.18 6.50
CA ALA A 20 7.44 -39.95 5.59
C ALA A 20 6.50 -38.84 6.12
N GLY A 21 6.23 -38.78 7.43
CA GLY A 21 5.42 -37.73 8.06
C GLY A 21 6.05 -36.35 7.96
N VAL A 22 7.36 -36.23 8.16
CA VAL A 22 8.08 -34.95 8.03
C VAL A 22 8.09 -34.46 6.58
N LEU A 23 8.31 -35.35 5.61
CA LEU A 23 8.28 -34.97 4.19
C LEU A 23 6.87 -34.58 3.74
N ALA A 24 5.83 -35.33 4.14
CA ALA A 24 4.43 -34.98 3.83
C ALA A 24 4.02 -33.65 4.52
N GLY A 25 4.43 -33.42 5.77
CA GLY A 25 4.20 -32.19 6.50
C GLY A 25 4.91 -30.99 5.88
N ALA A 26 6.16 -31.13 5.46
CA ALA A 26 6.91 -30.06 4.80
C ALA A 26 6.31 -29.67 3.46
N VAL A 27 5.84 -30.63 2.65
CA VAL A 27 5.15 -30.37 1.40
C VAL A 27 3.80 -29.69 1.64
N ALA A 28 3.02 -30.13 2.65
CA ALA A 28 1.73 -29.52 2.98
C ALA A 28 1.89 -28.07 3.47
N VAL A 29 2.90 -27.77 4.29
CA VAL A 29 3.20 -26.40 4.71
C VAL A 29 3.66 -25.56 3.54
N TYR A 30 4.55 -26.05 2.68
CA TYR A 30 5.04 -25.33 1.51
C TYR A 30 3.92 -25.00 0.51
N VAL A 31 2.98 -25.93 0.28
CA VAL A 31 1.82 -25.69 -0.60
C VAL A 31 0.80 -24.77 0.06
N SER A 32 0.63 -24.82 1.39
CA SER A 32 -0.29 -23.92 2.10
C SER A 32 0.25 -22.47 2.18
N GLU A 33 1.55 -22.28 2.33
CA GLU A 33 2.15 -20.93 2.29
C GLU A 33 2.16 -20.34 0.87
N SER A 34 2.18 -21.15 -0.16
CA SER A 34 2.05 -20.70 -1.55
C SER A 34 0.61 -20.27 -1.92
N GLY A 35 -0.38 -20.53 -1.06
CA GLY A 35 -1.81 -20.29 -1.34
C GLY A 35 -2.48 -19.24 -0.47
N SER A 36 -1.82 -18.68 0.55
CA SER A 36 -2.45 -17.75 1.50
C SER A 36 -1.59 -16.52 1.84
N GLY A 37 -0.84 -16.02 0.87
CA GLY A 37 -0.29 -14.67 0.94
C GLY A 37 -1.35 -13.67 0.48
N ASN A 38 -1.86 -12.82 1.38
CA ASN A 38 -2.69 -11.65 1.06
C ASN A 38 -1.94 -10.57 0.25
N ASN A 39 -0.88 -10.96 -0.44
CA ASN A 39 -0.15 -10.19 -1.43
C ASN A 39 -0.28 -10.88 -2.78
N ALA A 40 -1.48 -10.86 -3.34
CA ALA A 40 -1.65 -11.15 -4.75
C ALA A 40 -1.25 -9.91 -5.55
N PRO A 41 -0.12 -9.90 -6.25
CA PRO A 41 0.23 -8.80 -7.16
C PRO A 41 -0.65 -8.77 -8.41
N ASP A 42 -1.56 -9.73 -8.57
CA ASP A 42 -2.30 -9.96 -9.82
C ASP A 42 -3.65 -9.25 -9.95
N GLN A 43 -4.11 -8.47 -8.95
CA GLN A 43 -5.39 -7.76 -9.11
C GLN A 43 -5.26 -6.28 -9.50
N VAL A 44 -4.07 -5.73 -9.65
CA VAL A 44 -3.88 -4.35 -10.12
C VAL A 44 -3.60 -4.30 -11.63
N ALA A 45 -3.43 -5.44 -12.28
CA ALA A 45 -3.23 -5.55 -13.73
C ALA A 45 -4.55 -5.78 -14.49
N ALA A 46 -5.66 -5.13 -14.08
CA ALA A 46 -6.88 -5.13 -14.89
C ALA A 46 -6.75 -4.12 -16.03
N ALA A 47 -6.32 -4.65 -17.19
CA ALA A 47 -6.61 -4.14 -18.54
C ALA A 47 -6.52 -2.62 -18.71
N SER A 48 -5.30 -2.07 -18.81
CA SER A 48 -5.11 -0.83 -19.55
C SER A 48 -5.42 -1.11 -21.02
N THR A 49 -6.44 -0.47 -21.54
CA THR A 49 -6.69 -0.46 -22.99
C THR A 49 -5.55 0.31 -23.64
N GLY A 50 -5.12 -0.05 -24.86
CA GLY A 50 -3.93 0.54 -25.52
C GLY A 50 -3.91 2.09 -25.62
N LYS A 51 -5.05 2.76 -25.41
CA LYS A 51 -5.13 4.23 -25.26
C LYS A 51 -4.58 4.71 -23.91
N ASP A 52 -4.82 3.95 -22.84
CA ASP A 52 -4.28 4.26 -21.51
C ASP A 52 -2.77 4.09 -21.48
N ASP A 53 -2.22 3.12 -22.20
CA ASP A 53 -0.77 2.88 -22.30
C ASP A 53 -0.02 4.03 -22.98
N VAL A 54 -0.57 4.60 -24.04
CA VAL A 54 0.02 5.77 -24.72
C VAL A 54 0.00 7.00 -23.82
N ALA A 55 -1.13 7.24 -23.13
CA ALA A 55 -1.26 8.34 -22.19
C ALA A 55 -0.34 8.17 -20.96
N CYS A 56 -0.18 6.95 -20.46
CA CYS A 56 0.74 6.63 -19.36
C CYS A 56 2.20 6.86 -19.77
N LYS A 57 2.61 6.43 -20.96
CA LYS A 57 3.96 6.65 -21.47
C LYS A 57 4.28 8.15 -21.62
N ALA A 58 3.36 8.94 -22.17
CA ALA A 58 3.54 10.39 -22.28
C ALA A 58 3.69 11.07 -20.91
N LYS A 59 2.92 10.62 -19.89
CA LYS A 59 3.03 11.11 -18.52
C LYS A 59 4.34 10.68 -17.86
N ALA A 60 4.83 9.47 -18.11
CA ALA A 60 6.10 8.99 -17.61
C ALA A 60 7.28 9.83 -18.12
N GLU A 61 7.31 10.15 -19.42
CA GLU A 61 8.35 11.01 -19.98
C GLU A 61 8.31 12.43 -19.36
N ARG A 62 7.11 12.96 -19.14
CA ARG A 62 6.96 14.25 -18.45
C ARG A 62 7.43 14.18 -17.00
N ALA A 63 7.16 13.09 -16.28
CA ALA A 63 7.65 12.89 -14.93
C ALA A 63 9.18 12.83 -14.85
N LYS A 64 9.85 12.18 -15.82
CA LYS A 64 11.32 12.18 -15.95
C LYS A 64 11.88 13.58 -16.14
N GLN A 65 11.24 14.40 -16.99
CA GLN A 65 11.65 15.79 -17.20
C GLN A 65 11.48 16.65 -15.95
N VAL A 66 10.42 16.43 -15.16
CA VAL A 66 10.20 17.13 -13.88
C VAL A 66 11.24 16.70 -12.87
N ALA A 67 11.47 15.39 -12.71
CA ALA A 67 12.47 14.85 -11.77
C ALA A 67 13.88 15.35 -12.09
N ALA A 68 14.25 15.49 -13.35
CA ALA A 68 15.55 16.04 -13.77
C ALA A 68 15.76 17.52 -13.35
N LYS A 69 14.68 18.23 -13.02
CA LYS A 69 14.71 19.62 -12.52
C LYS A 69 14.54 19.72 -11.01
N ALA A 70 14.32 18.60 -10.34
CA ALA A 70 14.13 18.55 -8.89
C ALA A 70 15.45 18.88 -8.17
N VAL A 71 15.44 19.90 -7.32
CA VAL A 71 16.59 20.36 -6.55
C VAL A 71 16.19 20.65 -5.10
N GLY A 72 17.17 20.77 -4.21
CA GLY A 72 16.93 21.07 -2.80
C GLY A 72 16.18 19.94 -2.10
N GLN A 73 15.13 20.24 -1.37
CA GLN A 73 14.37 19.26 -0.59
C GLN A 73 13.65 18.19 -1.43
N VAL A 74 13.37 18.51 -2.70
CA VAL A 74 12.72 17.58 -3.64
C VAL A 74 13.70 16.88 -4.59
N ALA A 75 15.01 17.01 -4.36
CA ALA A 75 16.05 16.40 -5.22
C ALA A 75 15.96 14.86 -5.26
N ALA A 76 15.31 14.24 -4.28
CA ALA A 76 15.09 12.79 -4.23
C ALA A 76 13.85 12.31 -5.00
N LEU A 77 13.15 13.20 -5.72
CA LEU A 77 11.97 12.83 -6.51
C LEU A 77 12.36 11.83 -7.59
N GLN A 78 11.73 10.66 -7.58
CA GLN A 78 11.96 9.58 -8.54
C GLN A 78 10.72 9.41 -9.43
N PRO A 79 10.88 9.38 -10.76
CA PRO A 79 9.79 8.98 -11.63
C PRO A 79 9.51 7.49 -11.50
N ALA A 80 8.24 7.09 -11.44
CA ALA A 80 7.88 5.67 -11.49
C ALA A 80 8.15 5.12 -12.91
N ASP A 81 8.91 4.02 -13.01
CA ASP A 81 9.22 3.35 -14.25
C ASP A 81 9.20 1.82 -14.04
N PRO A 82 8.22 1.09 -14.55
CA PRO A 82 7.07 1.58 -15.32
C PRO A 82 6.06 2.38 -14.46
N PRO A 83 5.30 3.31 -15.08
CA PRO A 83 4.27 4.05 -14.37
C PRO A 83 3.14 3.11 -13.95
N GLN A 84 2.67 3.28 -12.71
CA GLN A 84 1.59 2.46 -12.14
C GLN A 84 0.32 3.28 -11.96
N SER A 85 -0.83 2.65 -12.16
CA SER A 85 -2.12 3.29 -11.92
C SER A 85 -2.49 3.19 -10.44
N LEU A 86 -2.75 4.33 -9.81
CA LEU A 86 -3.28 4.41 -8.46
C LEU A 86 -4.79 4.63 -8.42
N LYS A 87 -5.50 4.55 -9.55
CA LYS A 87 -6.94 4.83 -9.64
C LYS A 87 -7.79 4.02 -8.66
N GLY A 88 -7.40 2.76 -8.40
CA GLY A 88 -8.10 1.85 -7.49
C GLY A 88 -7.72 2.01 -6.01
N LEU A 89 -6.77 2.89 -5.66
CA LEU A 89 -6.42 3.12 -4.25
C LEU A 89 -7.62 3.71 -3.52
N ALA A 90 -8.19 2.93 -2.60
CA ALA A 90 -9.37 3.28 -1.84
C ALA A 90 -8.99 3.83 -0.46
N PHE A 91 -9.73 4.82 0.00
CA PHE A 91 -9.61 5.43 1.33
C PHE A 91 -10.94 6.09 1.71
N ASN A 92 -11.07 6.57 2.94
CA ASN A 92 -12.22 7.36 3.34
C ASN A 92 -11.96 8.84 3.09
N GLY A 93 -12.93 9.53 2.48
CA GLY A 93 -12.88 10.97 2.28
C GLY A 93 -13.12 11.75 3.59
N PRO A 94 -13.08 13.11 3.52
CA PRO A 94 -13.28 13.96 4.70
C PRO A 94 -14.64 13.78 5.38
N ASP A 95 -15.65 13.34 4.61
CA ASP A 95 -16.99 13.01 5.08
C ASP A 95 -17.12 11.61 5.67
N GLY A 96 -16.00 10.86 5.75
CA GLY A 96 -15.93 9.49 6.23
C GLY A 96 -16.45 8.44 5.24
N LYS A 97 -16.80 8.82 4.01
CA LYS A 97 -17.30 7.88 3.01
C LYS A 97 -16.15 7.30 2.17
N PRO A 98 -16.29 6.03 1.75
CA PRO A 98 -15.32 5.43 0.85
C PRO A 98 -15.19 6.20 -0.46
N THR A 99 -13.96 6.45 -0.88
CA THR A 99 -13.61 7.06 -2.16
C THR A 99 -12.36 6.41 -2.73
N THR A 100 -11.92 6.85 -3.90
CA THR A 100 -10.69 6.36 -4.55
C THR A 100 -9.94 7.50 -5.22
N ILE A 101 -8.68 7.30 -5.56
CA ILE A 101 -7.91 8.26 -6.36
C ILE A 101 -8.58 8.55 -7.71
N ALA A 102 -9.39 7.66 -8.27
CA ALA A 102 -10.15 7.93 -9.48
C ALA A 102 -11.14 9.10 -9.33
N GLY A 103 -11.62 9.37 -8.13
CA GLY A 103 -12.48 10.53 -7.83
C GLY A 103 -11.82 11.89 -8.06
N HIS A 104 -10.47 11.93 -8.13
CA HIS A 104 -9.66 13.11 -8.39
C HIS A 104 -9.17 13.18 -9.86
N ALA A 105 -9.83 12.46 -10.76
CA ALA A 105 -9.45 12.43 -12.18
C ALA A 105 -9.46 13.83 -12.80
N GLY A 106 -8.48 14.09 -13.68
CA GLY A 106 -8.32 15.41 -14.34
C GLY A 106 -7.39 16.37 -13.60
N LYS A 107 -7.03 16.07 -12.35
CA LYS A 107 -6.09 16.87 -11.55
C LYS A 107 -4.71 16.21 -11.47
N THR A 108 -3.69 17.00 -11.24
CA THR A 108 -2.42 16.53 -10.68
C THR A 108 -2.61 16.35 -9.19
N VAL A 109 -2.48 15.13 -8.69
CA VAL A 109 -2.67 14.82 -7.28
C VAL A 109 -1.31 14.63 -6.60
N LEU A 110 -1.09 15.36 -5.52
CA LEU A 110 -0.03 15.09 -4.55
C LEU A 110 -0.63 14.23 -3.45
N LEU A 111 -0.41 12.93 -3.52
CA LEU A 111 -0.85 11.98 -2.50
C LEU A 111 0.18 11.93 -1.36
N ASN A 112 -0.24 12.28 -0.16
CA ASN A 112 0.55 12.16 1.06
C ASN A 112 -0.06 11.09 1.97
N LEU A 113 0.73 10.12 2.40
CA LEU A 113 0.34 9.14 3.42
C LEU A 113 0.96 9.55 4.75
N TRP A 114 0.14 9.76 5.78
CA TRP A 114 0.60 10.24 7.08
C TRP A 114 -0.10 9.53 8.25
N ALA A 115 0.52 9.63 9.43
CA ALA A 115 -0.06 9.08 10.65
C ALA A 115 0.24 9.97 11.86
N THR A 116 -0.58 9.87 12.91
CA THR A 116 -0.38 10.66 14.15
C THR A 116 0.90 10.27 14.91
N TRP A 117 1.40 9.05 14.73
CA TRP A 117 2.65 8.56 15.31
C TRP A 117 3.89 8.89 14.45
N CYS A 118 3.71 9.37 13.22
CA CYS A 118 4.80 9.71 12.30
C CYS A 118 5.24 11.17 12.50
N ALA A 119 6.27 11.39 13.31
CA ALA A 119 6.74 12.75 13.64
C ALA A 119 7.13 13.59 12.40
N PRO A 120 7.92 13.09 11.41
CA PRO A 120 8.22 13.86 10.22
C PRO A 120 6.98 14.16 9.38
N CYS A 121 6.04 13.20 9.24
CA CYS A 121 4.80 13.44 8.51
C CYS A 121 3.99 14.58 9.12
N ARG A 122 3.90 14.61 10.44
CA ARG A 122 3.22 15.68 11.18
C ARG A 122 3.84 17.05 10.93
N ALA A 123 5.17 17.11 10.84
CA ALA A 123 5.91 18.35 10.60
C ALA A 123 5.67 18.90 9.19
N GLU A 124 5.32 18.07 8.21
CA GLU A 124 5.05 18.45 6.83
C GLU A 124 3.63 19.01 6.61
N MET A 125 2.68 18.66 7.48
CA MET A 125 1.26 18.99 7.28
C MET A 125 1.00 20.49 7.08
N PRO A 126 1.61 21.44 7.82
CA PRO A 126 1.40 22.87 7.58
C PRO A 126 1.86 23.32 6.18
N ALA A 127 2.96 22.76 5.67
CA ALA A 127 3.46 23.09 4.33
C ALA A 127 2.54 22.54 3.24
N LEU A 128 2.00 21.35 3.44
CA LEU A 128 1.02 20.74 2.52
C LEU A 128 -0.30 21.51 2.51
N ASP A 129 -0.77 21.99 3.66
CA ASP A 129 -1.97 22.83 3.76
C ASP A 129 -1.77 24.17 3.07
N ALA A 130 -0.61 24.81 3.25
CA ALA A 130 -0.24 26.04 2.54
C ALA A 130 -0.20 25.81 1.02
N LEU A 131 0.38 24.69 0.57
CA LEU A 131 0.42 24.34 -0.84
C LEU A 131 -0.99 24.11 -1.41
N GLN A 132 -1.87 23.44 -0.66
CA GLN A 132 -3.26 23.26 -1.05
C GLN A 132 -4.00 24.60 -1.16
N LYS A 133 -3.80 25.51 -0.19
CA LYS A 133 -4.37 26.88 -0.24
C LYS A 133 -3.90 27.67 -1.45
N GLU A 134 -2.62 27.56 -1.78
CA GLU A 134 -2.00 28.34 -2.87
C GLU A 134 -2.28 27.76 -4.25
N LYS A 135 -2.19 26.45 -4.42
CA LYS A 135 -2.23 25.77 -5.73
C LYS A 135 -3.46 24.89 -5.95
N GLY A 136 -4.22 24.57 -4.90
CA GLY A 136 -5.42 23.76 -4.98
C GLY A 136 -6.48 24.35 -5.89
N GLY A 137 -7.17 23.51 -6.65
CA GLY A 137 -8.21 23.93 -7.59
C GLY A 137 -8.60 22.86 -8.59
N ASN A 138 -8.97 23.30 -9.80
CA ASN A 138 -9.46 22.40 -10.84
C ASN A 138 -8.34 21.52 -11.46
N THR A 139 -7.08 21.91 -11.33
CA THR A 139 -5.94 21.24 -12.00
C THR A 139 -4.96 20.59 -11.03
N PHE A 140 -5.01 20.91 -9.74
CA PHE A 140 -4.11 20.40 -8.71
C PHE A 140 -4.84 20.18 -7.39
N GLU A 141 -4.47 19.14 -6.66
CA GLU A 141 -5.00 18.83 -5.33
C GLU A 141 -3.98 18.09 -4.47
N VAL A 142 -3.89 18.45 -3.19
CA VAL A 142 -3.18 17.67 -2.17
C VAL A 142 -4.20 16.75 -1.49
N VAL A 143 -3.96 15.45 -1.56
CA VAL A 143 -4.77 14.43 -0.90
C VAL A 143 -3.95 13.80 0.20
N ALA A 144 -4.23 14.17 1.45
CA ALA A 144 -3.50 13.68 2.62
C ALA A 144 -4.28 12.55 3.29
N VAL A 145 -3.90 11.30 3.06
CA VAL A 145 -4.58 10.12 3.59
C VAL A 145 -3.94 9.69 4.91
N ASN A 146 -4.74 9.66 5.97
CA ASN A 146 -4.31 9.13 7.26
C ASN A 146 -4.31 7.60 7.23
N VAL A 147 -3.24 6.99 7.76
CA VAL A 147 -3.06 5.53 7.83
C VAL A 147 -3.01 5.01 9.27
N ASP A 148 -3.50 5.79 10.24
CA ASP A 148 -3.68 5.28 11.59
C ASP A 148 -4.68 4.13 11.60
N THR A 149 -4.46 3.15 12.46
CA THR A 149 -5.42 2.08 12.73
C THR A 149 -6.35 2.50 13.86
N GLY A 150 -7.67 2.38 13.65
CA GLY A 150 -8.69 2.63 14.68
C GLY A 150 -9.55 3.85 14.40
N ASP A 151 -9.82 4.64 15.42
CA ASP A 151 -10.75 5.75 15.41
C ASP A 151 -10.17 7.00 14.73
N ASP A 152 -10.95 7.61 13.84
CA ASP A 152 -10.63 8.87 13.15
C ASP A 152 -10.53 10.10 14.06
N ALA A 153 -10.91 10.01 15.31
CA ALA A 153 -10.91 11.14 16.24
C ALA A 153 -9.50 11.70 16.49
N LYS A 154 -8.50 10.81 16.57
CA LYS A 154 -7.11 11.22 16.80
C LYS A 154 -6.54 12.08 15.67
N PRO A 155 -6.57 11.64 14.39
CA PRO A 155 -6.06 12.44 13.28
C PRO A 155 -6.84 13.75 13.12
N LYS A 156 -8.16 13.74 13.24
CA LYS A 156 -9.00 14.95 13.17
C LYS A 156 -8.65 15.97 14.27
N LYS A 157 -8.49 15.49 15.51
CA LYS A 157 -8.06 16.34 16.63
C LYS A 157 -6.70 16.96 16.36
N PHE A 158 -5.73 16.16 15.93
CA PHE A 158 -4.38 16.64 15.62
C PHE A 158 -4.39 17.72 14.53
N LEU A 159 -5.08 17.50 13.40
CA LEU A 159 -5.16 18.50 12.32
C LEU A 159 -5.75 19.81 12.82
N LYS A 160 -6.79 19.75 13.66
CA LYS A 160 -7.38 20.95 14.28
C LYS A 160 -6.41 21.66 15.22
N GLU A 161 -5.65 20.94 16.04
CA GLU A 161 -4.67 21.51 16.98
C GLU A 161 -3.56 22.26 16.29
N ILE A 162 -3.12 21.81 15.09
CA ILE A 162 -2.07 22.49 14.31
C ILE A 162 -2.63 23.44 13.24
N GLY A 163 -3.93 23.72 13.25
CA GLY A 163 -4.56 24.72 12.38
C GLY A 163 -4.63 24.32 10.91
N ILE A 164 -4.70 23.02 10.58
CA ILE A 164 -4.91 22.57 9.20
C ILE A 164 -6.38 22.75 8.82
N GLU A 165 -6.61 23.46 7.72
CA GLU A 165 -7.96 23.87 7.30
C GLU A 165 -8.41 23.23 5.99
N THR A 166 -7.47 22.90 5.08
CA THR A 166 -7.79 22.44 3.73
C THR A 166 -7.51 20.98 3.48
N LEU A 167 -6.77 20.32 4.37
CA LEU A 167 -6.45 18.90 4.30
C LEU A 167 -7.39 18.14 5.25
N GLY A 168 -8.41 17.48 4.72
CA GLY A 168 -9.49 16.88 5.50
C GLY A 168 -9.52 15.34 5.54
N TYR A 169 -8.48 14.66 5.14
CA TYR A 169 -8.45 13.20 5.03
C TYR A 169 -7.69 12.51 6.14
#